data_3dba188cb796eee646b006c24b590ad8
#
_entry.id   3dba188cb796eee646b006c24b590ad8
#
_cell.length_a   1.000
_cell.length_b   1.000
_cell.length_c   1.000
_cell.angle_alpha   90.00
_cell.angle_beta   90.00
_cell.angle_gamma   90.00
#
_symmetry.space_group_name_H-M   'P 1'
#
loop_
_entity.id
_entity.type
_entity.pdbx_description
1 polymer ?
#
loop_
_entity_poly.entity_id
_entity_poly.type
_entity_poly.pdbx_seq_one_letter_code
_entity_poly.pdbx_strand_id
1 'polypeptide(L)' 'MVQLLISKIMETRGISAYALSRGANLSYPSAYRLSRKGGVFGRMHAETLDRLCEFFHLQPGKLIRWVPARV' A
#
# COMPACT_ATOMS: atom_id res chain seq x y z
N MET A 1 -1.56 14.45 -7.68
CA MET A 1 -1.05 13.85 -6.43
C MET A 1 -1.33 12.36 -6.44
N VAL A 2 -0.35 11.56 -6.10
CA VAL A 2 -0.51 10.11 -6.05
C VAL A 2 -1.00 9.70 -4.66
N GLN A 3 -2.02 8.87 -4.61
CA GLN A 3 -2.61 8.40 -3.36
C GLN A 3 -2.47 6.89 -3.26
N LEU A 4 -2.28 6.41 -2.04
CA LEU A 4 -2.27 4.98 -1.77
C LEU A 4 -3.69 4.50 -1.52
N LEU A 5 -4.01 3.35 -2.09
CA LEU A 5 -5.32 2.71 -1.86
C LEU A 5 -5.18 1.49 -0.95
N ILE A 6 -3.98 1.27 -0.44
CA ILE A 6 -3.66 0.06 0.32
C ILE A 6 -4.46 -0.05 1.61
N SER A 7 -4.59 1.05 2.35
CA SER A 7 -5.31 1.00 3.62
C SER A 7 -6.76 0.57 3.42
N LYS A 8 -7.38 1.03 2.35
CA LYS A 8 -8.76 0.67 2.06
C LYS A 8 -8.89 -0.81 1.68
N ILE A 9 -7.93 -1.30 0.91
CA ILE A 9 -7.91 -2.71 0.54
C ILE A 9 -7.73 -3.58 1.77
N MET A 10 -6.81 -3.20 2.66
CA MET A 10 -6.58 -3.93 3.88
C MET A 10 -7.82 -3.95 4.77
N GLU A 11 -8.48 -2.81 4.89
CA GLU A 11 -9.70 -2.72 5.67
C GLU A 11 -10.79 -3.62 5.12
N THR A 12 -10.96 -3.60 3.80
CA THR A 12 -11.98 -4.42 3.15
C THR A 12 -11.70 -5.91 3.32
N ARG A 13 -10.43 -6.30 3.29
CA ARG A 13 -10.05 -7.71 3.40
C ARG A 13 -9.74 -8.16 4.83
N GLY A 14 -9.79 -7.24 5.79
CA GLY A 14 -9.48 -7.57 7.17
C GLY A 14 -8.02 -7.91 7.41
N ILE A 15 -7.12 -7.24 6.70
CA ILE A 15 -5.68 -7.49 6.81
C ILE A 15 -5.05 -6.45 7.74
N SER A 16 -4.31 -6.94 8.75
CA SER A 16 -3.61 -6.05 9.66
C SER A 16 -2.24 -5.66 9.11
N ALA A 17 -1.64 -4.62 9.71
CA ALA A 17 -0.28 -4.23 9.32
C ALA A 17 0.70 -5.37 9.57
N TYR A 18 0.50 -6.13 10.64
CA TYR A 18 1.36 -7.27 10.94
C TYR A 18 1.24 -8.34 9.84
N ALA A 19 0.02 -8.63 9.43
CA ALA A 19 -0.20 -9.62 8.37
C ALA A 19 0.43 -9.15 7.06
N LEU A 20 0.32 -7.86 6.75
CA LEU A 20 0.95 -7.29 5.57
C LEU A 20 2.46 -7.42 5.63
N SER A 21 3.04 -7.12 6.79
CA SER A 21 4.48 -7.23 7.00
C SER A 21 4.97 -8.64 6.71
N ARG A 22 4.28 -9.62 7.27
CA ARG A 22 4.68 -11.01 7.11
C ARG A 22 4.43 -11.52 5.69
N GLY A 23 3.27 -11.21 5.15
CA GLY A 23 2.88 -11.73 3.85
C GLY A 23 3.63 -11.10 2.68
N ALA A 24 3.91 -9.81 2.77
CA ALA A 24 4.61 -9.11 1.70
C ALA A 24 6.11 -9.03 1.94
N ASN A 25 6.59 -9.64 3.01
CA ASN A 25 8.01 -9.64 3.36
C ASN A 25 8.55 -8.22 3.51
N LEU A 26 7.83 -7.40 4.26
CA LEU A 26 8.21 -6.03 4.55
C LEU A 26 8.50 -5.89 6.05
N SER A 27 9.30 -4.88 6.40
CA SER A 27 9.50 -4.60 7.81
C SER A 27 8.18 -4.07 8.38
N TYR A 28 7.95 -4.28 9.67
CA TYR A 28 6.71 -3.83 10.29
C TYR A 28 6.51 -2.31 10.18
N PRO A 29 7.54 -1.48 10.45
CA PRO A 29 7.38 -0.04 10.28
C PRO A 29 6.95 0.35 8.87
N SER A 30 7.48 -0.31 7.85
CA SER A 30 7.09 -0.05 6.47
C SER A 30 5.65 -0.44 6.22
N ALA A 31 5.25 -1.64 6.68
CA ALA A 31 3.88 -2.10 6.52
C ALA A 31 2.90 -1.20 7.27
N TYR A 32 3.27 -0.78 8.47
CA TYR A 32 2.42 0.12 9.24
C TYR A 32 2.21 1.45 8.54
N ARG A 33 3.30 1.99 7.98
CA ARG A 33 3.22 3.26 7.26
C ARG A 33 2.30 3.15 6.04
N LEU A 34 2.39 2.05 5.32
CA LEU A 34 1.55 1.82 4.15
C LEU A 34 0.10 1.58 4.51
N SER A 35 -0.16 1.05 5.71
CA SER A 35 -1.51 0.71 6.14
C SER A 35 -2.27 1.90 6.71
N ARG A 36 -1.60 3.01 6.97
CA ARG A 36 -2.25 4.17 7.58
C ARG A 36 -3.23 4.81 6.62
N LYS A 37 -4.40 5.11 7.15
CA LYS A 37 -5.44 5.77 6.38
C LYS A 37 -4.96 7.16 5.96
N GLY A 38 -5.15 7.47 4.68
CA GLY A 38 -4.68 8.74 4.15
C GLY A 38 -3.18 8.82 4.05
N GLY A 39 -2.51 7.67 4.10
CA GLY A 39 -1.07 7.63 4.05
C GLY A 39 -0.51 8.22 2.76
N VAL A 40 0.53 9.00 2.92
CA VAL A 40 1.25 9.59 1.80
C VAL A 40 2.64 8.98 1.81
N PHE A 41 3.12 8.61 0.64
CA PHE A 41 4.48 8.08 0.56
C PHE A 41 5.32 9.00 -0.30
N GLY A 42 6.55 9.23 0.15
CA GLY A 42 7.46 10.07 -0.60
C GLY A 42 8.18 9.30 -1.67
N ARG A 43 8.43 8.03 -1.41
CA ARG A 43 9.22 7.22 -2.32
C ARG A 43 8.87 5.76 -2.11
N MET A 44 8.83 5.01 -3.21
CA MET A 44 8.59 3.57 -3.14
C MET A 44 9.46 2.89 -4.18
N HIS A 45 10.19 1.87 -3.75
CA HIS A 45 11.00 1.09 -4.67
C HIS A 45 10.11 0.16 -5.48
N ALA A 46 10.53 -0.12 -6.72
CA ALA A 46 9.79 -1.03 -7.57
C ALA A 46 9.65 -2.41 -6.91
N GLU A 47 10.66 -2.83 -6.18
CA GLU A 47 10.63 -4.12 -5.48
C GLU A 47 9.52 -4.15 -4.45
N THR A 48 9.33 -3.06 -3.70
CA THR A 48 8.26 -2.98 -2.72
C THR A 48 6.90 -3.06 -3.39
N LEU A 49 6.73 -2.35 -4.49
CA LEU A 49 5.48 -2.38 -5.24
C LEU A 49 5.22 -3.78 -5.79
N ASP A 50 6.26 -4.44 -6.27
CA ASP A 50 6.15 -5.81 -6.77
C ASP A 50 5.67 -6.77 -5.68
N ARG A 51 6.22 -6.65 -4.48
CA ARG A 51 5.81 -7.47 -3.34
C ARG A 51 4.37 -7.22 -2.94
N LEU A 52 3.93 -5.98 -3.00
CA LEU A 52 2.55 -5.64 -2.68
C LEU A 52 1.59 -6.19 -3.72
N CYS A 53 1.95 -6.08 -4.99
CA CYS A 53 1.12 -6.64 -6.06
C CYS A 53 0.98 -8.15 -5.90
N GLU A 54 2.08 -8.82 -5.58
CA GLU A 54 2.07 -10.27 -5.39
C GLU A 54 1.23 -10.66 -4.17
N PHE A 55 1.38 -9.93 -3.08
CA PHE A 55 0.64 -10.22 -1.85
C PHE A 55 -0.86 -10.06 -2.05
N PHE A 56 -1.28 -8.98 -2.69
CA PHE A 56 -2.69 -8.71 -2.89
C PHE A 56 -3.25 -9.35 -4.16
N HIS A 57 -2.40 -9.81 -5.06
CA HIS A 57 -2.79 -10.31 -6.37
C HIS A 57 -3.53 -9.24 -7.16
N LEU A 58 -2.99 -8.02 -7.12
CA LEU A 58 -3.58 -6.88 -7.82
C LEU A 58 -2.51 -6.16 -8.64
N GLN A 59 -2.97 -5.53 -9.70
CA GLN A 59 -2.09 -4.70 -10.52
C GLN A 59 -1.79 -3.39 -9.79
N PRO A 60 -0.66 -2.74 -10.11
CA PRO A 60 -0.31 -1.48 -9.44
C PRO A 60 -1.42 -0.43 -9.49
N GLY A 61 -2.18 -0.39 -10.57
CA GLY A 61 -3.27 0.56 -10.70
C GLY A 61 -4.40 0.39 -9.70
N LYS A 62 -4.42 -0.75 -8.99
CA LYS A 62 -5.39 -0.99 -7.94
C LYS A 62 -4.84 -0.60 -6.57
N LEU A 63 -3.53 -0.38 -6.47
CA LEU A 63 -2.88 -0.06 -5.20
C LEU A 63 -2.62 1.43 -5.05
N ILE A 64 -2.45 2.14 -6.15
CA ILE A 64 -2.20 3.57 -6.15
C ILE A 64 -3.03 4.21 -7.23
N ARG A 65 -3.30 5.50 -7.07
CA ARG A 65 -3.99 6.24 -8.13
C ARG A 65 -3.52 7.68 -8.10
N TRP A 66 -3.67 8.33 -9.24
CA TRP A 66 -3.33 9.72 -9.38
C TRP A 66 -4.60 10.57 -9.33
N VAL A 67 -4.54 11.64 -8.57
CA VAL A 67 -5.65 12.58 -8.45
C VAL A 67 -5.11 13.97 -8.78
N PRO A 68 -5.80 14.74 -9.62
CA PRO A 68 -5.33 16.09 -9.93
C PRO A 68 -5.21 16.91 -8.66
N ALA A 69 -4.19 17.75 -8.60
CA ALA A 69 -4.04 18.66 -7.47
C ALA A 69 -5.24 19.62 -7.49
N ARG A 70 -5.90 19.75 -6.36
CA ARG A 70 -7.05 20.66 -6.26
C ARG A 70 -6.58 22.09 -6.14
N VAL A 71 -7.26 22.91 -6.82
CA VAL A 71 -6.96 24.33 -6.81
C VAL A 71 -8.06 25.07 -6.09
#